data_4c538932f609fe090efbdcee2293b022
#
_entry.id   4c538932f609fe090efbdcee2293b022
#
_cell.length_a   1.000
_cell.length_b   1.000
_cell.length_c   1.000
_cell.angle_alpha   90.00
_cell.angle_beta   90.00
_cell.angle_gamma   90.00
#
_symmetry.space_group_name_H-M   'P 1'
#
loop_
_entity.id
_entity.type
_entity.pdbx_description
1 polymer ?
#
loop_
_entity_poly.entity_id
_entity_poly.type
_entity_poly.pdbx_seq_one_letter_code
_entity_poly.pdbx_strand_id
1 'polypeptide(L)'
;MRTPTSSDIGQTPLLENVSCYGKAESWPLGLYLTALVGTKHPAERDNHLSMTGMSDEQLEAIRVGSPQPQYQPIVVADYDPIWPHWFESAAFRIREALGDRVLQLDHVGSTSVRGLPAKPLIDINLVVADTTDEGAYVPPLEAIGYELRIREPDWYEHRLLRGFDPPVNLHVFPQSCEEVDQMLLLRDWLRTHDDDRELYARTKRELAAKEWKYVQNYADAKSEVVQEILARARA
;
A
#
# COMPACT_ATOMS: atom_id res chain seq x y z
N MET A 1 12.86 60.50 34.29
CA MET A 1 13.37 59.12 34.20
C MET A 1 12.19 58.15 34.44
N ARG A 2 11.66 57.57 33.40
CA ARG A 2 10.64 56.52 33.45
C ARG A 2 11.15 55.34 32.63
N THR A 3 11.27 54.21 33.29
CA THR A 3 11.64 52.92 32.73
C THR A 3 10.52 52.35 31.86
N PRO A 4 10.74 51.79 30.67
CA PRO A 4 9.73 51.09 29.92
C PRO A 4 9.61 49.63 30.42
N THR A 5 8.38 49.23 30.63
CA THR A 5 7.95 47.85 30.98
C THR A 5 7.99 47.00 29.76
N SER A 6 8.56 45.80 29.93
CA SER A 6 8.54 44.64 29.06
C SER A 6 7.11 44.11 28.87
N SER A 7 6.70 43.85 27.62
CA SER A 7 5.81 42.73 27.26
C SER A 7 5.38 42.87 25.77
N ASP A 8 6.06 42.18 24.88
CA ASP A 8 5.46 41.74 23.64
C ASP A 8 6.28 40.54 23.14
N ILE A 9 5.91 39.36 23.68
CA ILE A 9 6.31 38.10 23.12
C ILE A 9 5.24 37.75 22.08
N GLY A 10 5.61 37.91 20.80
CA GLY A 10 4.76 37.59 19.67
C GLY A 10 4.27 36.12 19.72
N GLN A 11 2.98 35.99 19.77
CA GLN A 11 2.30 34.72 19.56
C GLN A 11 2.46 34.30 18.10
N THR A 12 3.13 33.18 17.89
CA THR A 12 3.12 32.43 16.64
C THR A 12 1.70 31.95 16.40
N PRO A 13 1.10 32.15 15.20
CA PRO A 13 -0.23 31.62 14.94
C PRO A 13 -0.15 30.10 14.88
N LEU A 14 -0.90 29.45 15.76
CA LEU A 14 -1.26 28.04 15.71
C LEU A 14 -1.89 27.75 14.34
N LEU A 15 -1.40 26.72 13.68
CA LEU A 15 -1.95 26.14 12.47
C LEU A 15 -3.38 25.62 12.72
N GLU A 16 -4.37 26.50 12.63
CA GLU A 16 -5.76 26.11 12.41
C GLU A 16 -5.98 26.02 10.90
N ASN A 17 -5.85 24.81 10.36
CA ASN A 17 -6.56 24.35 9.15
C ASN A 17 -6.19 22.91 8.82
N VAL A 18 -6.54 21.97 9.71
CA VAL A 18 -6.66 20.55 9.39
C VAL A 18 -8.10 20.12 9.65
N SER A 19 -9.01 20.64 8.89
CA SER A 19 -10.41 20.23 8.94
C SER A 19 -11.05 20.29 7.56
N CYS A 20 -10.57 19.47 6.63
CA CYS A 20 -11.25 19.20 5.36
C CYS A 20 -11.32 17.72 5.01
N TYR A 21 -10.80 16.83 5.83
CA TYR A 21 -11.15 15.41 5.72
C TYR A 21 -12.18 15.12 6.80
N GLY A 22 -13.44 15.02 6.36
CA GLY A 22 -14.56 14.65 7.22
C GLY A 22 -14.18 13.42 8.03
N LYS A 23 -14.71 13.36 9.27
CA LYS A 23 -14.60 12.22 10.18
C LYS A 23 -14.60 10.93 9.36
N ALA A 24 -13.64 10.05 9.60
CA ALA A 24 -13.59 8.71 9.04
C ALA A 24 -14.90 7.97 9.39
N GLU A 25 -15.95 8.26 8.63
CA GLU A 25 -17.08 7.36 8.53
C GLU A 25 -16.52 6.07 7.96
N SER A 26 -16.74 5.00 8.68
CA SER A 26 -16.31 3.64 8.42
C SER A 26 -16.24 3.34 6.91
N TRP A 27 -15.05 3.47 6.34
CA TRP A 27 -14.78 3.01 4.98
C TRP A 27 -15.06 1.50 4.98
N PRO A 28 -15.95 1.01 4.13
CA PRO A 28 -16.20 -0.42 4.08
C PRO A 28 -14.87 -1.13 3.81
N LEU A 29 -14.65 -2.18 4.59
CA LEU A 29 -13.46 -3.03 4.62
C LEU A 29 -13.25 -3.73 3.27
N GLY A 30 -12.85 -2.97 2.26
CA GLY A 30 -12.42 -3.49 0.97
C GLY A 30 -10.97 -3.94 1.09
N LEU A 31 -10.75 -5.22 0.96
CA LEU A 31 -9.43 -5.81 0.89
C LEU A 31 -8.70 -5.28 -0.35
N TYR A 32 -7.48 -4.85 -0.13
CA TYR A 32 -6.61 -4.29 -1.16
C TYR A 32 -5.39 -5.19 -1.27
N LEU A 33 -5.52 -6.27 -2.03
CA LEU A 33 -4.33 -6.89 -2.59
C LEU A 33 -3.80 -5.94 -3.66
N THR A 34 -2.58 -5.51 -3.49
CA THR A 34 -1.81 -4.92 -4.56
C THR A 34 -1.39 -6.07 -5.44
N ALA A 35 -2.12 -6.36 -6.52
CA ALA A 35 -1.57 -7.19 -7.59
C ALA A 35 -0.47 -6.38 -8.24
N LEU A 36 0.69 -6.32 -7.58
CA LEU A 36 1.85 -5.64 -8.13
C LEU A 36 2.56 -6.52 -9.14
N VAL A 37 2.44 -7.81 -9.08
CA VAL A 37 2.96 -8.70 -10.12
C VAL A 37 2.19 -10.01 -10.08
N GLY A 38 1.45 -10.32 -11.13
CA GLY A 38 0.95 -11.67 -11.40
C GLY A 38 2.13 -12.58 -11.77
N THR A 39 3.04 -12.83 -10.84
CA THR A 39 4.02 -13.90 -11.03
C THR A 39 3.34 -15.21 -10.65
N LYS A 40 3.19 -16.06 -11.64
CA LYS A 40 2.77 -17.45 -11.46
C LYS A 40 3.61 -18.08 -10.33
N HIS A 41 2.93 -18.80 -9.45
CA HIS A 41 3.53 -19.73 -8.50
C HIS A 41 4.72 -20.47 -9.16
N PRO A 42 5.87 -20.65 -8.49
CA PRO A 42 7.04 -21.35 -9.03
C PRO A 42 6.76 -22.75 -9.59
N ALA A 43 5.65 -23.39 -9.17
CA ALA A 43 5.22 -24.70 -9.63
C ALA A 43 4.46 -24.71 -10.99
N GLU A 44 4.08 -23.55 -11.55
CA GLU A 44 3.28 -23.47 -12.80
C GLU A 44 4.07 -22.93 -14.00
N ARG A 45 5.36 -23.22 -14.09
CA ARG A 45 6.19 -22.77 -15.23
C ARG A 45 5.88 -23.43 -16.57
N ASP A 46 4.99 -24.42 -16.60
CA ASP A 46 4.59 -25.13 -17.82
C ASP A 46 3.07 -25.16 -17.96
N ASN A 47 2.45 -24.04 -18.34
CA ASN A 47 1.27 -24.05 -19.20
C ASN A 47 0.90 -22.64 -19.65
N HIS A 48 0.90 -22.44 -20.95
CA HIS A 48 0.22 -21.38 -21.66
C HIS A 48 -1.25 -21.40 -21.29
N LEU A 49 -1.73 -20.48 -20.42
CA LEU A 49 -3.13 -20.01 -20.43
C LEU A 49 -3.43 -19.08 -19.24
N SER A 50 -3.99 -17.93 -19.61
CA SER A 50 -4.87 -17.09 -18.83
C SER A 50 -4.24 -16.23 -17.72
N MET A 51 -4.01 -14.97 -18.03
CA MET A 51 -3.95 -13.85 -17.08
C MET A 51 -5.36 -13.59 -16.49
N THR A 52 -5.96 -14.61 -15.86
CA THR A 52 -7.18 -14.45 -15.08
C THR A 52 -6.77 -14.22 -13.64
N GLY A 53 -7.22 -13.10 -13.06
CA GLY A 53 -7.10 -12.83 -11.64
C GLY A 53 -7.67 -13.97 -10.78
N MET A 54 -7.41 -13.93 -9.47
CA MET A 54 -7.90 -14.93 -8.53
C MET A 54 -9.42 -15.07 -8.61
N SER A 55 -9.92 -16.30 -8.54
CA SER A 55 -11.36 -16.56 -8.42
C SER A 55 -11.89 -16.06 -7.07
N ASP A 56 -13.22 -15.84 -6.99
CA ASP A 56 -13.86 -15.44 -5.73
C ASP A 56 -13.57 -16.45 -4.60
N GLU A 57 -13.53 -17.75 -4.90
CA GLU A 57 -13.21 -18.82 -3.94
C GLU A 57 -11.76 -18.73 -3.45
N GLN A 58 -10.82 -18.44 -4.35
CA GLN A 58 -9.42 -18.23 -3.98
C GLN A 58 -9.25 -16.98 -3.11
N LEU A 59 -9.97 -15.90 -3.44
CA LEU A 59 -9.98 -14.68 -2.63
C LEU A 59 -10.55 -14.93 -1.22
N GLU A 60 -11.56 -15.78 -1.10
CA GLU A 60 -12.15 -16.14 0.20
C GLU A 60 -11.20 -17.00 1.03
N ALA A 61 -10.46 -17.91 0.39
CA ALA A 61 -9.54 -18.83 1.08
C ALA A 61 -8.36 -18.14 1.78
N ILE A 62 -7.85 -17.04 1.23
CA ILE A 62 -6.70 -16.30 1.78
C ILE A 62 -7.09 -15.23 2.81
N ARG A 63 -8.39 -14.93 2.94
CA ARG A 63 -8.89 -13.84 3.80
C ARG A 63 -8.97 -14.23 5.26
N VAL A 64 -8.67 -13.26 6.09
CA VAL A 64 -8.96 -13.29 7.53
C VAL A 64 -10.23 -12.49 7.78
N GLY A 65 -11.31 -13.14 8.23
CA GLY A 65 -12.63 -12.53 8.41
C GLY A 65 -13.56 -12.67 7.21
N SER A 66 -14.77 -12.10 7.28
CA SER A 66 -15.77 -12.22 6.22
C SER A 66 -15.47 -11.30 5.04
N PRO A 67 -15.59 -11.78 3.80
CA PRO A 67 -15.41 -10.95 2.61
C PRO A 67 -16.52 -9.91 2.51
N GLN A 68 -16.15 -8.69 2.10
CA GLN A 68 -17.09 -7.62 1.79
C GLN A 68 -16.96 -7.23 0.32
N PRO A 69 -18.02 -7.35 -0.49
CA PRO A 69 -18.01 -6.85 -1.86
C PRO A 69 -17.76 -5.35 -1.91
N GLN A 70 -17.02 -4.91 -2.92
CA GLN A 70 -16.78 -3.48 -3.17
C GLN A 70 -17.92 -2.92 -4.03
N TYR A 71 -18.78 -2.11 -3.46
CA TYR A 71 -19.86 -1.40 -4.20
C TYR A 71 -19.58 0.09 -4.39
N GLN A 72 -18.45 0.59 -3.86
CA GLN A 72 -18.08 2.00 -4.00
C GLN A 72 -17.12 2.20 -5.18
N PRO A 73 -17.24 3.34 -5.89
CA PRO A 73 -16.31 3.69 -6.95
C PRO A 73 -14.85 3.70 -6.45
N ILE A 74 -13.94 3.23 -7.29
CA ILE A 74 -12.52 3.36 -7.02
C ILE A 74 -12.11 4.80 -7.30
N VAL A 75 -11.72 5.53 -6.26
CA VAL A 75 -11.27 6.93 -6.40
C VAL A 75 -9.76 6.94 -6.61
N VAL A 76 -9.33 7.46 -7.77
CA VAL A 76 -7.93 7.77 -8.07
C VAL A 76 -7.77 9.28 -7.98
N ALA A 77 -7.18 9.75 -6.89
CA ALA A 77 -6.88 11.16 -6.65
C ALA A 77 -5.56 11.58 -7.31
N ASP A 78 -5.41 12.85 -7.61
CA ASP A 78 -4.11 13.40 -8.00
C ASP A 78 -3.11 13.26 -6.84
N TYR A 79 -1.81 13.32 -7.18
CA TYR A 79 -0.76 13.17 -6.18
C TYR A 79 -0.90 14.22 -5.06
N ASP A 80 -0.89 13.73 -3.82
CA ASP A 80 -0.92 14.59 -2.63
C ASP A 80 0.44 14.55 -1.92
N PRO A 81 1.08 15.71 -1.70
CA PRO A 81 2.37 15.80 -1.00
C PRO A 81 2.30 15.38 0.48
N ILE A 82 1.11 15.11 1.03
CA ILE A 82 0.95 14.55 2.39
C ILE A 82 1.33 13.08 2.48
N TRP A 83 1.27 12.31 1.36
CA TRP A 83 1.49 10.86 1.39
C TRP A 83 2.87 10.43 1.92
N PRO A 84 3.99 11.09 1.57
CA PRO A 84 5.27 10.80 2.20
C PRO A 84 5.24 10.99 3.73
N HIS A 85 4.54 12.00 4.24
CA HIS A 85 4.39 12.22 5.69
C HIS A 85 3.53 11.14 6.35
N TRP A 86 2.50 10.63 5.66
CA TRP A 86 1.72 9.50 6.14
C TRP A 86 2.58 8.25 6.26
N PHE A 87 3.43 7.99 5.24
CA PHE A 87 4.40 6.89 5.31
C PHE A 87 5.36 7.05 6.51
N GLU A 88 5.99 8.22 6.65
CA GLU A 88 6.95 8.45 7.75
C GLU A 88 6.31 8.25 9.13
N SER A 89 5.09 8.75 9.32
CA SER A 89 4.34 8.55 10.56
C SER A 89 4.04 7.08 10.82
N ALA A 90 3.58 6.35 9.81
CA ALA A 90 3.29 4.91 9.91
C ALA A 90 4.59 4.12 10.18
N ALA A 91 5.66 4.42 9.44
CA ALA A 91 6.95 3.77 9.55
C ALA A 91 7.57 3.95 10.95
N PHE A 92 7.46 5.15 11.51
CA PHE A 92 7.91 5.41 12.87
C PHE A 92 7.17 4.51 13.88
N ARG A 93 5.83 4.47 13.83
CA ARG A 93 5.01 3.65 14.74
C ARG A 93 5.29 2.16 14.60
N ILE A 94 5.49 1.68 13.36
CA ILE A 94 5.84 0.27 13.09
C ILE A 94 7.19 -0.07 13.70
N ARG A 95 8.22 0.78 13.50
CA ARG A 95 9.55 0.58 14.09
C ARG A 95 9.54 0.60 15.61
N GLU A 96 8.79 1.51 16.20
CA GLU A 96 8.62 1.55 17.67
C GLU A 96 7.95 0.27 18.21
N ALA A 97 6.94 -0.26 17.50
CA ALA A 97 6.22 -1.45 17.93
C ALA A 97 7.02 -2.75 17.79
N LEU A 98 7.83 -2.84 16.72
CA LEU A 98 8.52 -4.09 16.35
C LEU A 98 10.01 -4.12 16.71
N GLY A 99 10.66 -2.95 16.86
CA GLY A 99 12.09 -2.85 17.15
C GLY A 99 12.94 -3.60 16.11
N ASP A 100 13.86 -4.42 16.59
CA ASP A 100 14.83 -5.18 15.76
C ASP A 100 14.18 -6.25 14.85
N ARG A 101 12.86 -6.49 14.97
CA ARG A 101 12.14 -7.39 14.05
C ARG A 101 11.93 -6.77 12.67
N VAL A 102 12.05 -5.44 12.54
CA VAL A 102 11.99 -4.73 11.26
C VAL A 102 13.34 -4.88 10.56
N LEU A 103 13.45 -5.77 9.61
CA LEU A 103 14.68 -5.94 8.82
C LEU A 103 14.75 -4.93 7.68
N GLN A 104 13.60 -4.64 7.04
CA GLN A 104 13.45 -3.64 6.00
C GLN A 104 12.05 -3.05 6.05
N LEU A 105 11.92 -1.76 5.74
CA LEU A 105 10.63 -1.07 5.72
C LEU A 105 10.65 0.02 4.64
N ASP A 106 9.81 -0.15 3.61
CA ASP A 106 9.80 0.70 2.43
C ASP A 106 8.42 1.23 2.08
N HIS A 107 8.36 2.50 1.65
CA HIS A 107 7.21 3.05 0.96
C HIS A 107 7.20 2.53 -0.48
N VAL A 108 6.18 1.79 -0.84
CA VAL A 108 5.99 1.24 -2.18
C VAL A 108 4.65 1.68 -2.78
N GLY A 109 4.30 1.12 -3.93
CA GLY A 109 3.04 1.45 -4.60
C GLY A 109 2.99 2.88 -5.13
N SER A 110 1.80 3.25 -5.62
CA SER A 110 1.62 4.50 -6.38
C SER A 110 1.81 5.77 -5.55
N THR A 111 1.48 5.74 -4.26
CA THR A 111 1.62 6.91 -3.38
C THR A 111 3.08 7.24 -3.06
N SER A 112 4.00 6.30 -3.29
CA SER A 112 5.44 6.49 -3.12
C SER A 112 6.10 7.22 -4.30
N VAL A 113 5.37 7.41 -5.41
CA VAL A 113 5.88 8.03 -6.64
C VAL A 113 5.32 9.44 -6.78
N ARG A 114 6.21 10.45 -6.68
CA ARG A 114 5.81 11.85 -6.80
C ARG A 114 5.14 12.14 -8.15
N GLY A 115 3.99 12.82 -8.10
CA GLY A 115 3.22 13.20 -9.29
C GLY A 115 2.33 12.10 -9.85
N LEU A 116 2.39 10.87 -9.32
CA LEU A 116 1.55 9.77 -9.79
C LEU A 116 0.18 9.79 -9.09
N PRO A 117 -0.94 9.92 -9.83
CA PRO A 117 -2.28 9.78 -9.25
C PRO A 117 -2.46 8.40 -8.60
N ALA A 118 -3.11 8.35 -7.44
CA ALA A 118 -3.29 7.11 -6.71
C ALA A 118 -4.58 7.12 -5.86
N LYS A 119 -4.98 5.94 -5.37
CA LYS A 119 -5.87 5.88 -4.22
C LYS A 119 -5.14 6.44 -3.01
N PRO A 120 -5.79 7.22 -2.12
CA PRO A 120 -5.17 7.75 -0.91
C PRO A 120 -4.93 6.62 0.12
N LEU A 121 -3.96 5.79 -0.15
CA LEU A 121 -3.64 4.57 0.59
C LEU A 121 -2.14 4.32 0.48
N ILE A 122 -1.47 4.22 1.62
CA ILE A 122 -0.04 4.00 1.68
C ILE A 122 0.24 2.50 1.64
N ASP A 123 1.00 2.05 0.65
CA ASP A 123 1.51 0.68 0.59
C ASP A 123 2.92 0.65 1.20
N ILE A 124 3.13 -0.23 2.18
CA ILE A 124 4.39 -0.39 2.89
C ILE A 124 4.83 -1.85 2.80
N ASN A 125 6.07 -2.10 2.38
CA ASN A 125 6.71 -3.39 2.54
C ASN A 125 7.43 -3.44 3.88
N LEU A 126 7.11 -4.44 4.69
CA LEU A 126 7.82 -4.82 5.91
C LEU A 126 8.47 -6.19 5.67
N VAL A 127 9.80 -6.25 5.83
CA VAL A 127 10.51 -7.53 5.80
C VAL A 127 10.82 -7.94 7.23
N VAL A 128 10.45 -9.17 7.57
CA VAL A 128 10.73 -9.82 8.85
C VAL A 128 11.53 -11.12 8.62
N ALA A 129 12.10 -11.69 9.67
CA ALA A 129 12.89 -12.91 9.57
C ALA A 129 12.06 -14.13 9.16
N ASP A 130 10.85 -14.23 9.69
CA ASP A 130 9.91 -15.34 9.44
C ASP A 130 8.47 -14.81 9.50
N THR A 131 7.77 -14.84 8.39
CA THR A 131 6.36 -14.40 8.30
C THR A 131 5.39 -15.40 8.91
N THR A 132 5.80 -16.65 9.12
CA THR A 132 4.96 -17.69 9.74
C THR A 132 4.90 -17.53 11.26
N ASP A 133 5.90 -16.88 11.89
CA ASP A 133 5.86 -16.49 13.29
C ASP A 133 5.03 -15.22 13.50
N GLU A 134 3.73 -15.33 13.18
CA GLU A 134 2.78 -14.20 13.35
C GLU A 134 2.75 -13.70 14.80
N GLY A 135 3.03 -14.56 15.78
CA GLY A 135 3.09 -14.18 17.20
C GLY A 135 4.12 -13.11 17.51
N ALA A 136 5.18 -13.03 16.71
CA ALA A 136 6.25 -12.06 16.91
C ALA A 136 5.88 -10.64 16.45
N TYR A 137 4.99 -10.48 15.46
CA TYR A 137 4.74 -9.16 14.86
C TYR A 137 3.27 -8.76 14.80
N VAL A 138 2.31 -9.71 14.69
CA VAL A 138 0.88 -9.36 14.57
C VAL A 138 0.37 -8.69 15.85
N PRO A 139 0.53 -9.25 17.09
CA PRO A 139 0.00 -8.61 18.28
C PRO A 139 0.57 -7.21 18.55
N PRO A 140 1.88 -6.92 18.39
CA PRO A 140 2.39 -5.57 18.48
C PRO A 140 1.81 -4.59 17.46
N LEU A 141 1.58 -5.05 16.22
CA LEU A 141 0.96 -4.24 15.17
C LEU A 141 -0.53 -3.98 15.46
N GLU A 142 -1.26 -4.97 15.97
CA GLU A 142 -2.66 -4.80 16.40
C GLU A 142 -2.77 -3.78 17.53
N ALA A 143 -1.83 -3.78 18.47
CA ALA A 143 -1.79 -2.80 19.56
C ALA A 143 -1.66 -1.34 19.08
N ILE A 144 -1.15 -1.11 17.87
CA ILE A 144 -1.04 0.21 17.24
C ILE A 144 -2.07 0.44 16.12
N GLY A 145 -3.11 -0.41 16.04
CA GLY A 145 -4.28 -0.20 15.19
C GLY A 145 -4.20 -0.83 13.80
N TYR A 146 -3.32 -1.81 13.57
CA TYR A 146 -3.36 -2.63 12.37
C TYR A 146 -4.26 -3.86 12.59
N GLU A 147 -4.79 -4.41 11.51
CA GLU A 147 -5.59 -5.63 11.52
C GLU A 147 -5.10 -6.60 10.45
N LEU A 148 -4.84 -7.85 10.81
CA LEU A 148 -4.47 -8.88 9.85
C LEU A 148 -5.68 -9.20 8.95
N ARG A 149 -5.48 -9.12 7.63
CA ARG A 149 -6.54 -9.26 6.63
C ARG A 149 -6.32 -10.42 5.66
N ILE A 150 -5.07 -10.74 5.37
CA ILE A 150 -4.72 -11.74 4.36
C ILE A 150 -3.57 -12.60 4.83
N ARG A 151 -3.68 -13.90 4.52
CA ARG A 151 -2.61 -14.89 4.60
C ARG A 151 -2.50 -15.58 3.25
N GLU A 152 -1.35 -15.48 2.63
CA GLU A 152 -1.02 -16.14 1.35
C GLU A 152 0.21 -17.04 1.55
N PRO A 153 0.04 -18.22 2.16
CA PRO A 153 1.18 -19.09 2.45
C PRO A 153 1.85 -19.61 1.18
N ASP A 154 1.09 -19.78 0.10
CA ASP A 154 1.58 -20.29 -1.18
C ASP A 154 2.18 -19.21 -2.08
N TRP A 155 2.06 -17.93 -1.71
CA TRP A 155 2.63 -16.80 -2.43
C TRP A 155 3.59 -16.03 -1.51
N TYR A 156 4.86 -16.38 -1.54
CA TYR A 156 5.94 -15.77 -0.74
C TYR A 156 5.66 -15.73 0.77
N GLU A 157 4.79 -16.61 1.28
CA GLU A 157 4.33 -16.57 2.68
C GLU A 157 3.85 -15.18 3.12
N HIS A 158 3.27 -14.44 2.19
CA HIS A 158 2.83 -13.06 2.37
C HIS A 158 1.72 -12.92 3.41
N ARG A 159 1.79 -11.84 4.18
CA ARG A 159 0.70 -11.36 5.04
C ARG A 159 0.37 -9.92 4.71
N LEU A 160 -0.92 -9.57 4.79
CA LEU A 160 -1.37 -8.19 4.68
C LEU A 160 -2.07 -7.77 5.96
N LEU A 161 -1.58 -6.67 6.56
CA LEU A 161 -2.27 -5.99 7.64
C LEU A 161 -2.79 -4.64 7.14
N ARG A 162 -3.95 -4.23 7.67
CA ARG A 162 -4.59 -2.96 7.35
C ARG A 162 -4.48 -1.99 8.50
N GLY A 163 -3.91 -0.80 8.26
CA GLY A 163 -3.96 0.37 9.14
C GLY A 163 -5.01 1.38 8.64
N PHE A 164 -5.58 2.18 9.56
CA PHE A 164 -6.70 3.07 9.24
C PHE A 164 -6.39 4.56 9.44
N ASP A 165 -5.39 4.90 10.21
CA ASP A 165 -5.00 6.28 10.49
C ASP A 165 -3.47 6.45 10.54
N PRO A 166 -2.86 6.87 9.44
CA PRO A 166 -3.41 7.01 8.07
C PRO A 166 -3.80 5.65 7.46
N PRO A 167 -4.55 5.64 6.33
CA PRO A 167 -4.86 4.40 5.62
C PRO A 167 -3.59 3.73 5.09
N VAL A 168 -3.29 2.50 5.53
CA VAL A 168 -2.08 1.75 5.16
C VAL A 168 -2.42 0.32 4.79
N ASN A 169 -1.82 -0.20 3.72
CA ASN A 169 -1.59 -1.62 3.49
C ASN A 169 -0.15 -1.94 3.92
N LEU A 170 -0.01 -2.77 4.92
CA LEU A 170 1.28 -3.26 5.37
C LEU A 170 1.48 -4.69 4.85
N HIS A 171 2.28 -4.83 3.81
CA HIS A 171 2.69 -6.10 3.23
C HIS A 171 3.86 -6.65 4.03
N VAL A 172 3.74 -7.85 4.56
CA VAL A 172 4.79 -8.51 5.33
C VAL A 172 5.35 -9.66 4.52
N PHE A 173 6.64 -9.62 4.29
CA PHE A 173 7.39 -10.60 3.50
C PHE A 173 8.58 -11.16 4.29
N PRO A 174 9.03 -12.39 3.97
CA PRO A 174 10.27 -12.93 4.50
C PRO A 174 11.48 -12.26 3.84
N GLN A 175 12.67 -12.51 4.39
CA GLN A 175 13.94 -12.06 3.81
C GLN A 175 14.14 -12.62 2.39
N SER A 176 14.82 -11.85 1.54
CA SER A 176 15.19 -12.24 0.17
C SER A 176 13.97 -12.56 -0.72
N CYS A 177 12.84 -11.92 -0.45
CA CYS A 177 11.63 -12.07 -1.24
C CYS A 177 11.74 -11.30 -2.57
N GLU A 178 11.66 -12.01 -3.69
CA GLU A 178 11.75 -11.44 -5.04
C GLU A 178 10.66 -10.39 -5.29
N GLU A 179 9.47 -10.54 -4.69
CA GLU A 179 8.38 -9.60 -4.86
C GLU A 179 8.71 -8.23 -4.27
N VAL A 180 9.44 -8.18 -3.13
CA VAL A 180 9.92 -6.93 -2.54
C VAL A 180 10.82 -6.20 -3.53
N ASP A 181 11.76 -6.91 -4.17
CA ASP A 181 12.67 -6.34 -5.16
C ASP A 181 11.92 -5.80 -6.39
N GLN A 182 10.90 -6.52 -6.85
CA GLN A 182 10.07 -6.10 -7.98
C GLN A 182 9.24 -4.84 -7.65
N MET A 183 8.66 -4.76 -6.45
CA MET A 183 7.94 -3.58 -5.98
C MET A 183 8.86 -2.35 -5.91
N LEU A 184 10.08 -2.53 -5.43
CA LEU A 184 11.08 -1.47 -5.35
C LEU A 184 11.54 -1.04 -6.76
N LEU A 185 11.79 -2.00 -7.65
CA LEU A 185 12.17 -1.73 -9.04
C LEU A 185 11.09 -0.91 -9.76
N LEU A 186 9.82 -1.33 -9.67
CA LEU A 186 8.70 -0.58 -10.28
C LEU A 186 8.61 0.84 -9.73
N ARG A 187 8.69 1.00 -8.40
CA ARG A 187 8.67 2.31 -7.74
C ARG A 187 9.76 3.23 -8.28
N ASP A 188 11.00 2.73 -8.29
CA ASP A 188 12.17 3.54 -8.63
C ASP A 188 12.22 3.85 -10.12
N TRP A 189 11.77 2.91 -10.97
CA TRP A 189 11.58 3.14 -12.38
C TRP A 189 10.56 4.25 -12.66
N LEU A 190 9.37 4.17 -12.07
CA LEU A 190 8.32 5.19 -12.24
C LEU A 190 8.69 6.57 -11.70
N ARG A 191 9.65 6.66 -10.76
CA ARG A 191 10.18 7.94 -10.27
C ARG A 191 11.04 8.67 -11.31
N THR A 192 11.66 7.93 -12.22
CA THR A 192 12.65 8.44 -13.17
C THR A 192 12.20 8.39 -14.63
N HIS A 193 11.08 7.71 -14.95
CA HIS A 193 10.59 7.53 -16.32
C HIS A 193 9.17 8.10 -16.45
N ASP A 194 9.10 9.32 -16.95
CA ASP A 194 7.86 10.10 -17.04
C ASP A 194 6.82 9.43 -17.95
N ASP A 195 7.27 8.90 -19.11
CA ASP A 195 6.37 8.25 -20.08
C ASP A 195 5.66 7.03 -19.48
N ASP A 196 6.39 6.21 -18.73
CA ASP A 196 5.83 5.03 -18.05
C ASP A 196 4.96 5.43 -16.85
N ARG A 197 5.32 6.49 -16.15
CA ARG A 197 4.49 7.05 -15.10
C ARG A 197 3.16 7.57 -15.64
N GLU A 198 3.17 8.25 -16.79
CA GLU A 198 1.95 8.74 -17.45
C GLU A 198 1.11 7.59 -18.02
N LEU A 199 1.73 6.59 -18.64
CA LEU A 199 1.07 5.36 -19.08
C LEU A 199 0.32 4.71 -17.93
N TYR A 200 1.00 4.50 -16.80
CA TYR A 200 0.42 3.87 -15.62
C TYR A 200 -0.69 4.73 -14.99
N ALA A 201 -0.53 6.06 -14.96
CA ALA A 201 -1.54 6.99 -14.47
C ALA A 201 -2.82 6.93 -15.31
N ARG A 202 -2.69 6.95 -16.65
CA ARG A 202 -3.81 6.86 -17.59
C ARG A 202 -4.55 5.52 -17.43
N THR A 203 -3.83 4.41 -17.44
CA THR A 203 -4.42 3.07 -17.25
C THR A 203 -5.21 2.99 -15.95
N LYS A 204 -4.66 3.50 -14.85
CA LYS A 204 -5.38 3.50 -13.56
C LYS A 204 -6.68 4.30 -13.58
N ARG A 205 -6.70 5.48 -14.25
CA ARG A 205 -7.92 6.29 -14.38
C ARG A 205 -8.97 5.59 -15.24
N GLU A 206 -8.56 4.99 -16.36
CA GLU A 206 -9.45 4.23 -17.25
C GLU A 206 -10.07 3.02 -16.53
N LEU A 207 -9.27 2.29 -15.75
CA LEU A 207 -9.75 1.16 -14.96
C LEU A 207 -10.64 1.62 -13.80
N ALA A 208 -10.33 2.72 -13.13
CA ALA A 208 -11.14 3.24 -12.04
C ALA A 208 -12.54 3.73 -12.49
N ALA A 209 -12.69 4.07 -13.77
CA ALA A 209 -14.00 4.44 -14.36
C ALA A 209 -14.93 3.24 -14.60
N LYS A 210 -14.43 2.00 -14.43
CA LYS A 210 -15.22 0.76 -14.58
C LYS A 210 -15.81 0.32 -13.24
N GLU A 211 -16.86 -0.47 -13.29
CA GLU A 211 -17.41 -1.13 -12.11
C GLU A 211 -16.66 -2.42 -11.79
N TRP A 212 -16.34 -2.63 -10.52
CA TRP A 212 -15.61 -3.79 -10.03
C TRP A 212 -16.34 -4.44 -8.86
N LYS A 213 -16.54 -5.75 -8.89
CA LYS A 213 -17.14 -6.49 -7.79
C LYS A 213 -16.24 -6.45 -6.54
N TYR A 214 -14.94 -6.66 -6.75
CA TYR A 214 -13.92 -6.58 -5.71
C TYR A 214 -12.78 -5.64 -6.15
N VAL A 215 -12.15 -4.98 -5.18
CA VAL A 215 -10.97 -4.15 -5.45
C VAL A 215 -9.83 -4.96 -6.04
N GLN A 216 -9.76 -6.27 -5.73
CA GLN A 216 -8.79 -7.18 -6.33
C GLN A 216 -8.92 -7.23 -7.85
N ASN A 217 -10.13 -7.30 -8.38
CA ASN A 217 -10.33 -7.33 -9.84
C ASN A 217 -9.77 -6.07 -10.53
N TYR A 218 -9.92 -4.90 -9.88
CA TYR A 218 -9.25 -3.67 -10.34
C TYR A 218 -7.72 -3.77 -10.24
N ALA A 219 -7.21 -4.38 -9.17
CA ALA A 219 -5.77 -4.56 -8.99
C ALA A 219 -5.19 -5.51 -10.06
N ASP A 220 -5.85 -6.63 -10.32
CA ASP A 220 -5.47 -7.61 -11.33
C ASP A 220 -5.48 -7.01 -12.75
N ALA A 221 -6.45 -6.13 -13.05
CA ALA A 221 -6.54 -5.48 -14.35
C ALA A 221 -5.37 -4.53 -14.67
N LYS A 222 -4.54 -4.18 -13.67
CA LYS A 222 -3.31 -3.39 -13.87
C LYS A 222 -2.08 -4.26 -14.16
N SER A 223 -2.18 -5.58 -13.98
CA SER A 223 -1.02 -6.47 -14.04
C SER A 223 -0.31 -6.42 -15.39
N GLU A 224 -1.05 -6.29 -16.49
CA GLU A 224 -0.47 -6.22 -17.84
C GLU A 224 0.46 -5.01 -18.00
N VAL A 225 -0.02 -3.79 -17.67
CA VAL A 225 0.79 -2.58 -17.78
C VAL A 225 1.97 -2.59 -16.80
N VAL A 226 1.79 -3.18 -15.60
CA VAL A 226 2.89 -3.33 -14.64
C VAL A 226 3.97 -4.25 -15.18
N GLN A 227 3.61 -5.41 -15.77
CA GLN A 227 4.56 -6.34 -16.39
C GLN A 227 5.31 -5.69 -17.55
N GLU A 228 4.61 -4.94 -18.40
CA GLU A 228 5.21 -4.20 -19.51
C GLU A 228 6.26 -3.18 -19.00
N ILE A 229 5.93 -2.42 -17.97
CA ILE A 229 6.85 -1.45 -17.35
C ILE A 229 8.05 -2.17 -16.71
N LEU A 230 7.82 -3.25 -15.96
CA LEU A 230 8.89 -4.02 -15.34
C LEU A 230 9.81 -4.69 -16.38
N ALA A 231 9.28 -5.11 -17.53
CA ALA A 231 10.11 -5.63 -18.62
C ALA A 231 11.07 -4.56 -19.15
N ARG A 232 10.61 -3.30 -19.26
CA ARG A 232 11.49 -2.17 -19.63
C ARG A 232 12.50 -1.84 -18.54
N ALA A 233 12.10 -1.91 -17.28
CA ALA A 233 12.97 -1.62 -16.14
C ALA A 233 14.12 -2.65 -15.97
N ARG A 234 13.95 -3.85 -16.52
CA ARG A 234 14.97 -4.93 -16.47
C ARG A 234 15.89 -4.97 -17.71
N ALA A 235 15.56 -4.22 -18.77
CA ALA A 235 16.32 -4.19 -20.04
C ALA A 235 17.55 -3.29 -19.94
#